data_38cf619c9c6eaf00e592c559b7fb902e
#
_entry.id   38cf619c9c6eaf00e592c559b7fb902e
#
_cell.length_a   1.000
_cell.length_b   1.000
_cell.length_c   1.000
_cell.angle_alpha   90.00
_cell.angle_beta   90.00
_cell.angle_gamma   90.00
#
_symmetry.space_group_name_H-M   'P 1'
#
loop_
_entity.id
_entity.type
_entity.pdbx_description
1 polymer ?
#
loop_
_entity_poly.entity_id
_entity_poly.type
_entity_poly.pdbx_seq_one_letter_code
_entity_poly.pdbx_strand_id
1 'polypeptide(L)'
;MTVLKLRVNDIRMSLRKEQTLKECVADKLGIKKSAFRKVQVVHRAVDARRKNNICLLYHVIAEIEVPQSLGQKIVKRPGISLFVPVQAESPHMGDIPMTERPVVIGAGPAGLVAALELAKYGYRPLVLERGRALHKRVEDVNRFWETGDFDPASNVQFGMGGAGTFSDGKLTTRVNDPVMGEILQAFVKAGAPGEILTEHKPHAGTDKLRDMVQGLAAEIESYGGEICCETQVTDFVVKEGRIAGLVLNNGTVLSTETVVLACGHSARDTYHVLAEKGIGMEAKAFAIGLRVEHPQSLIDKAQYGDFAGHPRLGVADYALVYHTEDRKRAAYSFCMCPGGQVVAAASEAGGVVVNGMSLYNRDSGIANSALVVNVTPEDFGTEPLAGVAFQRKYEKLAFAAGGKNYKAPAQSVRTFLEKARPDIKDAQKYLRESAGQGSGRDGVKQNCSVWAGVFPSYRPGVTEYALDSILPSYVSDTLKQGLRYFGQRIHGFDGPTGILTGVETRTSAPLRIIRGADYQSVTHEGLYPCGEGCGYAGGIMSAALDGYHVARAIMKKYKPF
;
A
#
# COMPACT_ATOMS: atom_id res chain seq x y z
N MET A 1 -28.90 -0.94 41.31
CA MET A 1 -28.16 -1.39 40.11
C MET A 1 -27.80 -0.19 39.28
N THR A 2 -26.58 -0.10 38.79
CA THR A 2 -26.11 1.00 37.94
C THR A 2 -25.63 0.40 36.61
N VAL A 3 -25.99 1.04 35.50
CA VAL A 3 -25.49 0.67 34.18
C VAL A 3 -24.20 1.44 33.92
N LEU A 4 -23.13 0.71 33.63
CA LEU A 4 -21.82 1.28 33.30
C LEU A 4 -21.40 0.84 31.89
N LYS A 5 -20.86 1.77 31.14
CA LYS A 5 -20.22 1.50 29.85
C LYS A 5 -18.72 1.60 30.04
N LEU A 6 -18.03 0.47 29.95
CA LEU A 6 -16.62 0.33 30.26
C LEU A 6 -15.79 -0.02 29.04
N ARG A 7 -14.62 0.58 28.90
CA ARG A 7 -13.55 0.08 28.06
C ARG A 7 -12.71 -0.90 28.85
N VAL A 8 -12.58 -2.14 28.37
CA VAL A 8 -11.82 -3.22 28.98
C VAL A 8 -10.73 -3.65 28.01
N ASN A 9 -9.49 -3.38 28.36
CA ASN A 9 -8.31 -3.69 27.53
C ASN A 9 -7.68 -5.04 27.93
N ASP A 10 -6.81 -5.60 27.08
CA ASP A 10 -5.95 -6.75 27.35
C ASP A 10 -6.69 -8.01 27.81
N ILE A 11 -7.78 -8.36 27.13
CA ILE A 11 -8.51 -9.60 27.37
C ILE A 11 -7.83 -10.69 26.53
N ARG A 12 -7.25 -11.68 27.22
CA ARG A 12 -6.55 -12.80 26.56
C ARG A 12 -7.46 -13.99 26.43
N MET A 13 -7.64 -14.47 25.21
CA MET A 13 -8.37 -15.70 24.89
C MET A 13 -7.38 -16.75 24.37
N SER A 14 -7.18 -17.83 25.12
CA SER A 14 -6.32 -18.94 24.70
C SER A 14 -6.93 -19.71 23.53
N LEU A 15 -6.09 -20.12 22.58
CA LEU A 15 -6.52 -21.01 21.50
C LEU A 15 -6.71 -22.47 21.96
N ARG A 16 -6.14 -22.85 23.10
CA ARG A 16 -6.25 -24.19 23.68
C ARG A 16 -7.52 -24.43 24.50
N LYS A 17 -8.25 -23.37 24.82
CA LYS A 17 -9.47 -23.42 25.63
C LYS A 17 -10.69 -23.05 24.81
N GLU A 18 -11.74 -23.80 24.96
CA GLU A 18 -13.07 -23.44 24.44
C GLU A 18 -13.75 -22.45 25.40
N GLN A 19 -13.34 -21.19 25.32
CA GLN A 19 -13.94 -20.08 26.04
C GLN A 19 -14.52 -19.08 25.06
N THR A 20 -15.67 -18.52 25.39
CA THR A 20 -16.26 -17.38 24.66
C THR A 20 -15.61 -16.08 25.11
N LEU A 21 -15.61 -15.06 24.24
CA LEU A 21 -15.09 -13.74 24.61
C LEU A 21 -15.83 -13.16 25.84
N LYS A 22 -17.16 -13.38 25.92
CA LYS A 22 -17.98 -12.91 27.05
C LYS A 22 -17.53 -13.56 28.38
N GLU A 23 -17.09 -14.81 28.38
CA GLU A 23 -16.52 -15.48 29.55
C GLU A 23 -15.21 -14.86 29.97
N CYS A 24 -14.29 -14.63 29.02
CA CYS A 24 -13.01 -13.99 29.29
C CYS A 24 -13.18 -12.56 29.87
N VAL A 25 -14.17 -11.81 29.36
CA VAL A 25 -14.51 -10.47 29.89
C VAL A 25 -15.09 -10.58 31.29
N ALA A 26 -15.99 -11.55 31.55
CA ALA A 26 -16.59 -11.79 32.84
C ALA A 26 -15.54 -12.13 33.92
N ASP A 27 -14.61 -13.02 33.59
CA ASP A 27 -13.49 -13.39 34.45
C ASP A 27 -12.62 -12.16 34.78
N LYS A 28 -12.28 -11.35 33.78
CA LYS A 28 -11.48 -10.12 33.97
C LYS A 28 -12.18 -9.10 34.85
N LEU A 29 -13.50 -8.93 34.69
CA LEU A 29 -14.30 -8.01 35.49
C LEU A 29 -14.72 -8.60 36.85
N GLY A 30 -14.56 -9.91 37.07
CA GLY A 30 -15.01 -10.61 38.28
C GLY A 30 -16.52 -10.51 38.50
N ILE A 31 -17.31 -10.65 37.42
CA ILE A 31 -18.78 -10.56 37.42
C ILE A 31 -19.42 -11.75 36.70
N LYS A 32 -20.70 -11.99 36.97
CA LYS A 32 -21.46 -13.03 36.28
C LYS A 32 -21.79 -12.61 34.84
N LYS A 33 -21.88 -13.56 33.91
CA LYS A 33 -22.27 -13.30 32.51
C LYS A 33 -23.63 -12.60 32.36
N SER A 34 -24.55 -12.82 33.32
CA SER A 34 -25.88 -12.19 33.34
C SER A 34 -25.84 -10.68 33.59
N ALA A 35 -24.72 -10.15 34.10
CA ALA A 35 -24.56 -8.71 34.30
C ALA A 35 -24.27 -7.92 33.01
N PHE A 36 -23.98 -8.58 31.90
CA PHE A 36 -23.71 -7.91 30.62
C PHE A 36 -24.98 -7.65 29.84
N ARG A 37 -25.23 -6.40 29.48
CA ARG A 37 -26.21 -5.97 28.47
C ARG A 37 -25.63 -6.09 27.06
N LYS A 38 -24.38 -5.63 26.85
CA LYS A 38 -23.70 -5.65 25.54
C LYS A 38 -22.19 -5.82 25.73
N VAL A 39 -21.56 -6.55 24.81
CA VAL A 39 -20.10 -6.61 24.67
C VAL A 39 -19.79 -6.36 23.20
N GLN A 40 -18.98 -5.33 22.92
CA GLN A 40 -18.57 -4.94 21.57
C GLN A 40 -17.06 -4.98 21.47
N VAL A 41 -16.54 -5.71 20.50
CA VAL A 41 -15.09 -5.72 20.18
C VAL A 41 -14.72 -4.36 19.57
N VAL A 42 -13.62 -3.79 20.04
CA VAL A 42 -13.03 -2.57 19.47
C VAL A 42 -11.60 -2.75 19.01
N HIS A 43 -10.98 -3.87 19.42
CA HIS A 43 -9.66 -4.26 18.92
C HIS A 43 -9.45 -5.77 19.10
N ARG A 44 -8.88 -6.40 18.06
CA ARG A 44 -8.49 -7.82 18.04
C ARG A 44 -7.08 -7.95 17.49
N ALA A 45 -6.22 -8.69 18.17
CA ALA A 45 -4.86 -8.98 17.74
C ALA A 45 -4.49 -10.44 18.04
N VAL A 46 -3.51 -10.98 17.32
CA VAL A 46 -2.89 -12.27 17.60
C VAL A 46 -1.60 -12.04 18.38
N ASP A 47 -1.47 -12.62 19.56
CA ASP A 47 -0.22 -12.68 20.32
C ASP A 47 0.46 -14.03 20.10
N ALA A 48 1.34 -14.11 19.10
CA ALA A 48 2.11 -15.29 18.71
C ALA A 48 3.58 -15.24 19.19
N ARG A 49 3.95 -14.34 20.10
CA ARG A 49 5.32 -14.20 20.61
C ARG A 49 5.83 -15.49 21.28
N ARG A 50 4.93 -16.30 21.81
CA ARG A 50 5.22 -17.63 22.37
C ARG A 50 4.48 -18.68 21.55
N LYS A 51 5.19 -19.37 20.67
CA LYS A 51 4.60 -20.36 19.73
C LYS A 51 3.86 -21.51 20.42
N ASN A 52 4.24 -21.86 21.66
CA ASN A 52 3.56 -22.88 22.46
C ASN A 52 2.32 -22.35 23.21
N ASN A 53 2.07 -21.04 23.19
CA ASN A 53 0.95 -20.41 23.90
C ASN A 53 0.44 -19.18 23.15
N ILE A 54 -0.07 -19.40 21.94
CA ILE A 54 -0.69 -18.35 21.13
C ILE A 54 -2.06 -18.01 21.70
N CYS A 55 -2.38 -16.74 21.80
CA CYS A 55 -3.68 -16.26 22.24
C CYS A 55 -4.17 -15.09 21.38
N LEU A 56 -5.48 -14.92 21.36
CA LEU A 56 -6.12 -13.72 20.81
C LEU A 56 -6.21 -12.67 21.91
N LEU A 57 -5.83 -11.45 21.59
CA LEU A 57 -5.91 -10.30 22.48
C LEU A 57 -7.06 -9.41 22.02
N TYR A 58 -7.98 -9.10 22.94
CA TYR A 58 -9.13 -8.23 22.66
C TYR A 58 -9.14 -7.01 23.56
N HIS A 59 -9.61 -5.89 23.00
CA HIS A 59 -10.15 -4.76 23.77
C HIS A 59 -11.64 -4.67 23.45
N VAL A 60 -12.47 -4.44 24.46
CA VAL A 60 -13.93 -4.36 24.27
C VAL A 60 -14.52 -3.15 24.96
N ILE A 61 -15.70 -2.74 24.46
CA ILE A 61 -16.63 -1.89 25.20
C ILE A 61 -17.70 -2.83 25.77
N ALA A 62 -17.79 -2.86 27.09
CA ALA A 62 -18.79 -3.67 27.81
C ALA A 62 -19.81 -2.77 28.50
N GLU A 63 -21.08 -3.01 28.24
CA GLU A 63 -22.19 -2.41 28.98
C GLU A 63 -22.65 -3.42 30.03
N ILE A 64 -22.50 -3.07 31.30
CA ILE A 64 -22.78 -3.94 32.45
C ILE A 64 -23.76 -3.29 33.41
N GLU A 65 -24.55 -4.13 34.08
CA GLU A 65 -25.45 -3.73 35.15
C GLU A 65 -25.03 -4.39 36.47
N VAL A 66 -24.54 -3.57 37.39
CA VAL A 66 -23.96 -4.03 38.66
C VAL A 66 -24.34 -3.07 39.80
N PRO A 67 -24.21 -3.52 41.08
CA PRO A 67 -24.32 -2.61 42.21
C PRO A 67 -23.28 -1.48 42.13
N GLN A 68 -23.65 -0.27 42.52
CA GLN A 68 -22.81 0.94 42.41
C GLN A 68 -21.44 0.75 43.10
N SER A 69 -21.42 0.13 44.28
CA SER A 69 -20.18 -0.15 45.03
C SER A 69 -19.23 -1.11 44.27
N LEU A 70 -19.77 -2.08 43.56
CA LEU A 70 -18.99 -3.00 42.75
C LEU A 70 -18.49 -2.28 41.48
N GLY A 71 -19.32 -1.45 40.85
CA GLY A 71 -18.93 -0.63 39.69
C GLY A 71 -17.72 0.26 39.98
N GLN A 72 -17.73 0.95 41.12
CA GLN A 72 -16.61 1.79 41.57
C GLN A 72 -15.30 0.99 41.78
N LYS A 73 -15.40 -0.26 42.26
CA LYS A 73 -14.24 -1.16 42.41
C LYS A 73 -13.70 -1.66 41.07
N ILE A 74 -14.60 -1.94 40.11
CA ILE A 74 -14.23 -2.42 38.77
C ILE A 74 -13.44 -1.35 38.02
N VAL A 75 -13.91 -0.08 38.01
CA VAL A 75 -13.26 1.02 37.29
C VAL A 75 -11.84 1.31 37.79
N LYS A 76 -11.53 0.98 39.04
CA LYS A 76 -10.17 1.14 39.62
C LYS A 76 -9.18 0.06 39.21
N ARG A 77 -9.62 -1.00 38.52
CA ARG A 77 -8.71 -2.10 38.11
C ARG A 77 -7.87 -1.71 36.89
N PRO A 78 -6.64 -2.18 36.79
CA PRO A 78 -5.79 -1.91 35.62
C PRO A 78 -6.43 -2.35 34.30
N GLY A 79 -6.34 -1.50 33.27
CA GLY A 79 -6.87 -1.79 31.93
C GLY A 79 -8.39 -1.67 31.82
N ILE A 80 -9.06 -1.09 32.81
CA ILE A 80 -10.50 -0.79 32.79
C ILE A 80 -10.71 0.70 33.00
N SER A 81 -11.55 1.31 32.18
CA SER A 81 -11.93 2.73 32.27
C SER A 81 -13.39 2.92 31.87
N LEU A 82 -14.00 4.02 32.29
CA LEU A 82 -15.28 4.44 31.74
C LEU A 82 -15.10 4.76 30.24
N PHE A 83 -16.02 4.31 29.41
CA PHE A 83 -16.03 4.64 28.00
C PHE A 83 -16.71 5.99 27.79
N VAL A 84 -15.94 6.93 27.23
CA VAL A 84 -16.44 8.23 26.78
C VAL A 84 -16.34 8.25 25.25
N PRO A 85 -17.46 8.42 24.52
CA PRO A 85 -17.40 8.59 23.07
C PRO A 85 -16.58 9.83 22.72
N VAL A 86 -15.66 9.69 21.78
CA VAL A 86 -14.99 10.84 21.16
C VAL A 86 -15.95 11.43 20.14
N GLN A 87 -16.27 12.70 20.26
CA GLN A 87 -17.04 13.43 19.25
C GLN A 87 -16.07 13.98 18.21
N ALA A 88 -16.41 13.79 16.93
CA ALA A 88 -15.70 14.40 15.83
C ALA A 88 -15.92 15.92 15.89
N GLU A 89 -14.84 16.68 15.78
CA GLU A 89 -14.92 18.14 15.71
C GLU A 89 -15.32 18.57 14.29
N SER A 90 -16.32 19.45 14.20
CA SER A 90 -16.67 20.09 12.93
C SER A 90 -15.49 20.92 12.42
N PRO A 91 -15.21 20.95 11.11
CA PRO A 91 -14.12 21.76 10.58
C PRO A 91 -14.39 23.25 10.79
N HIS A 92 -13.34 23.98 11.05
CA HIS A 92 -13.37 25.43 10.93
C HIS A 92 -13.36 25.80 9.44
N MET A 93 -14.34 26.57 9.00
CA MET A 93 -14.42 27.09 7.64
C MET A 93 -13.80 28.50 7.59
N GLY A 94 -13.02 28.76 6.53
CA GLY A 94 -12.48 30.09 6.27
C GLY A 94 -13.50 31.04 5.68
N ASP A 95 -13.10 32.29 5.53
CA ASP A 95 -13.98 33.39 5.06
C ASP A 95 -13.75 33.78 3.59
N ILE A 96 -12.69 33.26 2.95
CA ILE A 96 -12.37 33.60 1.56
C ILE A 96 -13.36 32.89 0.63
N PRO A 97 -14.15 33.60 -0.17
CA PRO A 97 -15.05 32.97 -1.14
C PRO A 97 -14.26 32.14 -2.15
N MET A 98 -14.71 30.92 -2.42
CA MET A 98 -14.15 30.10 -3.51
C MET A 98 -14.85 30.47 -4.82
N THR A 99 -14.09 30.88 -5.83
CA THR A 99 -14.62 31.34 -7.13
C THR A 99 -14.83 30.18 -8.10
N GLU A 100 -13.96 29.17 -8.02
CA GLU A 100 -13.95 27.99 -8.85
C GLU A 100 -13.93 26.72 -8.01
N ARG A 101 -14.46 25.63 -8.53
CA ARG A 101 -14.43 24.30 -7.88
C ARG A 101 -12.99 23.86 -7.60
N PRO A 102 -12.68 23.32 -6.42
CA PRO A 102 -11.37 22.71 -6.19
C PRO A 102 -11.21 21.46 -7.06
N VAL A 103 -10.06 21.34 -7.71
CA VAL A 103 -9.75 20.18 -8.55
C VAL A 103 -8.81 19.24 -7.81
N VAL A 104 -9.14 17.95 -7.85
CA VAL A 104 -8.32 16.87 -7.28
C VAL A 104 -7.73 16.04 -8.42
N ILE A 105 -6.42 16.02 -8.55
CA ILE A 105 -5.71 15.25 -9.58
C ILE A 105 -5.36 13.87 -9.02
N GLY A 106 -6.04 12.84 -9.51
CA GLY A 106 -5.88 11.45 -9.16
C GLY A 106 -6.95 10.90 -8.22
N ALA A 107 -7.57 9.79 -8.61
CA ALA A 107 -8.61 9.08 -7.87
C ALA A 107 -8.07 7.91 -7.02
N GLY A 108 -6.85 8.04 -6.49
CA GLY A 108 -6.28 7.13 -5.48
C GLY A 108 -6.77 7.43 -4.07
N PRO A 109 -6.29 6.71 -3.03
CA PRO A 109 -6.77 6.88 -1.65
C PRO A 109 -6.66 8.32 -1.12
N ALA A 110 -5.58 9.03 -1.45
CA ALA A 110 -5.42 10.43 -1.05
C ALA A 110 -6.47 11.34 -1.72
N GLY A 111 -6.62 11.23 -3.04
CA GLY A 111 -7.55 12.07 -3.80
C GLY A 111 -9.01 11.77 -3.46
N LEU A 112 -9.39 10.49 -3.34
CA LEU A 112 -10.77 10.11 -3.01
C LEU A 112 -11.16 10.59 -1.60
N VAL A 113 -10.28 10.46 -0.60
CA VAL A 113 -10.57 10.94 0.76
C VAL A 113 -10.58 12.47 0.82
N ALA A 114 -9.66 13.15 0.12
CA ALA A 114 -9.69 14.61 0.02
C ALA A 114 -10.98 15.10 -0.64
N ALA A 115 -11.38 14.47 -1.75
CA ALA A 115 -12.62 14.81 -2.46
C ALA A 115 -13.86 14.53 -1.61
N LEU A 116 -13.91 13.37 -0.93
CA LEU A 116 -15.02 13.04 -0.04
C LEU A 116 -15.18 14.07 1.08
N GLU A 117 -14.07 14.43 1.71
CA GLU A 117 -14.07 15.39 2.79
C GLU A 117 -14.52 16.78 2.32
N LEU A 118 -13.99 17.27 1.18
CA LEU A 118 -14.45 18.52 0.56
C LEU A 118 -15.93 18.47 0.17
N ALA A 119 -16.39 17.35 -0.43
CA ALA A 119 -17.78 17.21 -0.90
C ALA A 119 -18.79 17.25 0.28
N LYS A 120 -18.49 16.55 1.39
CA LYS A 120 -19.31 16.54 2.61
C LYS A 120 -19.64 17.96 3.14
N TYR A 121 -18.75 18.90 2.90
CA TYR A 121 -18.89 20.27 3.38
C TYR A 121 -19.24 21.27 2.28
N GLY A 122 -19.70 20.80 1.10
CA GLY A 122 -20.29 21.64 0.06
C GLY A 122 -19.30 22.27 -0.93
N TYR A 123 -18.03 21.85 -0.95
CA TYR A 123 -17.01 22.39 -1.88
C TYR A 123 -17.10 21.83 -3.31
N ARG A 124 -17.96 20.85 -3.57
CA ARG A 124 -18.23 20.27 -4.91
C ARG A 124 -16.97 19.97 -5.73
N PRO A 125 -16.01 19.18 -5.21
CA PRO A 125 -14.73 18.95 -5.87
C PRO A 125 -14.91 18.25 -7.23
N LEU A 126 -14.01 18.57 -8.17
CA LEU A 126 -13.86 17.87 -9.43
C LEU A 126 -12.63 16.97 -9.37
N VAL A 127 -12.81 15.65 -9.44
CA VAL A 127 -11.72 14.67 -9.43
C VAL A 127 -11.38 14.31 -10.87
N LEU A 128 -10.12 14.47 -11.26
CA LEU A 128 -9.60 14.11 -12.58
C LEU A 128 -8.71 12.86 -12.45
N GLU A 129 -9.10 11.77 -13.07
CA GLU A 129 -8.34 10.52 -13.11
C GLU A 129 -7.89 10.23 -14.54
N ARG A 130 -6.57 10.03 -14.74
CA ARG A 130 -5.99 9.78 -16.05
C ARG A 130 -6.41 8.45 -16.68
N GLY A 131 -6.59 7.42 -15.83
CA GLY A 131 -6.94 6.09 -16.26
C GLY A 131 -8.45 5.85 -16.30
N ARG A 132 -8.81 4.63 -16.61
CA ARG A 132 -10.21 4.24 -16.82
C ARG A 132 -10.98 4.05 -15.52
N ALA A 133 -12.31 4.07 -15.65
CA ALA A 133 -13.24 3.66 -14.61
C ALA A 133 -12.97 2.20 -14.17
N LEU A 134 -13.31 1.88 -12.92
CA LEU A 134 -12.83 0.68 -12.24
C LEU A 134 -13.07 -0.64 -13.01
N HIS A 135 -14.26 -0.85 -13.57
CA HIS A 135 -14.59 -2.10 -14.29
C HIS A 135 -13.73 -2.28 -15.56
N LYS A 136 -13.58 -1.22 -16.39
CA LYS A 136 -12.73 -1.23 -17.59
C LYS A 136 -11.26 -1.41 -17.23
N ARG A 137 -10.82 -0.74 -16.14
CA ARG A 137 -9.47 -0.89 -15.62
C ARG A 137 -9.15 -2.33 -15.21
N VAL A 138 -10.09 -3.03 -14.57
CA VAL A 138 -9.93 -4.45 -14.21
C VAL A 138 -9.75 -5.31 -15.44
N GLU A 139 -10.51 -5.06 -16.51
CA GLU A 139 -10.36 -5.75 -17.81
C GLU A 139 -8.99 -5.49 -18.43
N ASP A 140 -8.51 -4.24 -18.43
CA ASP A 140 -7.19 -3.88 -18.96
C ASP A 140 -6.06 -4.56 -18.20
N VAL A 141 -6.13 -4.57 -16.87
CA VAL A 141 -5.13 -5.22 -16.02
C VAL A 141 -5.13 -6.74 -16.22
N ASN A 142 -6.30 -7.38 -16.30
CA ASN A 142 -6.40 -8.82 -16.57
C ASN A 142 -5.84 -9.16 -17.96
N ARG A 143 -6.20 -8.38 -18.98
CA ARG A 143 -5.66 -8.53 -20.33
C ARG A 143 -4.14 -8.43 -20.34
N PHE A 144 -3.57 -7.43 -19.66
CA PHE A 144 -2.13 -7.28 -19.51
C PHE A 144 -1.49 -8.49 -18.82
N TRP A 145 -2.07 -9.00 -17.74
CA TRP A 145 -1.54 -10.17 -17.04
C TRP A 145 -1.66 -11.47 -17.83
N GLU A 146 -2.65 -11.60 -18.70
CA GLU A 146 -2.86 -12.80 -19.52
C GLU A 146 -2.02 -12.79 -20.80
N THR A 147 -1.93 -11.64 -21.45
CA THR A 147 -1.38 -11.54 -22.83
C THR A 147 -0.10 -10.72 -22.92
N GLY A 148 0.22 -9.89 -21.93
CA GLY A 148 1.29 -8.90 -22.02
C GLY A 148 0.88 -7.62 -22.80
N ASP A 149 -0.38 -7.47 -23.19
CA ASP A 149 -0.90 -6.28 -23.87
C ASP A 149 -1.05 -5.14 -22.86
N PHE A 150 -0.08 -4.22 -22.87
CA PHE A 150 0.08 -3.17 -21.88
C PHE A 150 -0.55 -1.85 -22.33
N ASP A 151 -1.43 -1.29 -21.47
CA ASP A 151 -1.98 0.06 -21.65
C ASP A 151 -1.28 1.05 -20.68
N PRO A 152 -0.54 2.05 -21.18
CA PRO A 152 0.15 3.04 -20.35
C PRO A 152 -0.82 3.98 -19.62
N ALA A 153 -2.06 4.12 -20.05
CA ALA A 153 -3.06 4.98 -19.43
C ALA A 153 -3.92 4.25 -18.38
N SER A 154 -4.09 2.91 -18.52
CA SER A 154 -4.95 2.10 -17.63
C SER A 154 -4.25 0.80 -17.23
N ASN A 155 -3.74 0.73 -16.01
CA ASN A 155 -2.91 -0.38 -15.52
C ASN A 155 -2.97 -0.49 -13.99
N VAL A 156 -2.06 -1.27 -13.37
CA VAL A 156 -1.99 -1.43 -11.90
C VAL A 156 -1.70 -0.11 -11.16
N GLN A 157 -1.07 0.86 -11.81
CA GLN A 157 -0.71 2.15 -11.20
C GLN A 157 -1.75 3.25 -11.47
N PHE A 158 -2.35 3.26 -12.66
CA PHE A 158 -3.26 4.30 -13.13
C PHE A 158 -4.69 3.78 -13.34
N GLY A 159 -5.66 4.61 -13.00
CA GLY A 159 -7.08 4.37 -13.06
C GLY A 159 -7.76 4.50 -11.71
N MET A 160 -9.07 4.47 -11.73
CA MET A 160 -9.95 4.64 -10.57
C MET A 160 -9.52 3.77 -9.38
N GLY A 161 -9.30 4.40 -8.21
CA GLY A 161 -8.82 3.77 -6.98
C GLY A 161 -7.29 3.75 -6.80
N GLY A 162 -6.51 4.14 -7.85
CA GLY A 162 -5.05 4.20 -7.80
C GLY A 162 -4.37 2.84 -7.62
N ALA A 163 -3.07 2.82 -7.34
CA ALA A 163 -2.27 1.60 -7.18
C ALA A 163 -2.76 0.68 -6.05
N GLY A 164 -3.39 1.23 -5.03
CA GLY A 164 -3.94 0.48 -3.89
C GLY A 164 -4.97 -0.58 -4.29
N THR A 165 -5.72 -0.36 -5.37
CA THR A 165 -6.78 -1.25 -5.86
C THR A 165 -6.30 -2.67 -6.19
N PHE A 166 -5.03 -2.82 -6.58
CA PHE A 166 -4.41 -4.11 -6.91
C PHE A 166 -3.30 -4.45 -5.91
N SER A 167 -3.62 -4.42 -4.62
CA SER A 167 -2.71 -4.72 -3.52
C SER A 167 -3.36 -5.68 -2.50
N ASP A 168 -2.67 -6.01 -1.42
CA ASP A 168 -3.26 -6.73 -0.27
C ASP A 168 -4.30 -5.87 0.48
N GLY A 169 -4.35 -4.56 0.21
CA GLY A 169 -5.29 -3.68 0.87
C GLY A 169 -5.00 -3.48 2.36
N LYS A 170 -3.74 -3.48 2.76
CA LYS A 170 -3.36 -3.16 4.14
C LYS A 170 -3.77 -1.75 4.50
N LEU A 171 -4.51 -1.62 5.59
CA LEU A 171 -4.96 -0.36 6.17
C LEU A 171 -4.20 -0.01 7.45
N THR A 172 -3.02 -0.61 7.63
CA THR A 172 -2.12 -0.29 8.73
C THR A 172 -1.28 0.93 8.40
N THR A 173 -1.03 1.77 9.40
CA THR A 173 -0.08 2.89 9.31
C THR A 173 0.70 3.01 10.61
N ARG A 174 1.89 3.62 10.56
CA ARG A 174 2.68 3.99 11.74
C ARG A 174 2.29 5.38 12.27
N VAL A 175 1.46 6.10 11.54
CA VAL A 175 0.93 7.39 11.96
C VAL A 175 -0.15 7.14 13.00
N ASN A 176 0.00 7.78 14.16
CA ASN A 176 -1.03 7.77 15.20
C ASN A 176 -1.87 9.04 15.05
N ASP A 177 -3.01 8.93 14.41
CA ASP A 177 -3.90 10.05 14.11
C ASP A 177 -5.31 9.74 14.62
N PRO A 178 -5.92 10.65 15.39
CA PRO A 178 -7.28 10.45 15.94
C PRO A 178 -8.34 10.29 14.85
N VAL A 179 -8.13 10.85 13.66
CA VAL A 179 -9.05 10.79 12.51
C VAL A 179 -9.09 9.41 11.85
N MET A 180 -8.10 8.55 12.10
CA MET A 180 -8.02 7.22 11.49
C MET A 180 -9.32 6.41 11.66
N GLY A 181 -9.97 6.53 12.83
CA GLY A 181 -11.24 5.85 13.09
C GLY A 181 -12.38 6.32 12.17
N GLU A 182 -12.43 7.62 11.86
CA GLU A 182 -13.43 8.20 10.96
C GLU A 182 -13.23 7.72 9.52
N ILE A 183 -11.97 7.69 9.05
CA ILE A 183 -11.62 7.20 7.72
C ILE A 183 -11.98 5.72 7.58
N LEU A 184 -11.67 4.88 8.57
CA LEU A 184 -12.04 3.46 8.56
C LEU A 184 -13.58 3.29 8.54
N GLN A 185 -14.33 4.12 9.27
CA GLN A 185 -15.79 4.10 9.22
C GLN A 185 -16.33 4.49 7.82
N ALA A 186 -15.73 5.52 7.20
CA ALA A 186 -16.06 5.90 5.82
C ALA A 186 -15.78 4.75 4.84
N PHE A 187 -14.67 4.04 5.01
CA PHE A 187 -14.35 2.87 4.19
C PHE A 187 -15.35 1.73 4.37
N VAL A 188 -15.78 1.44 5.61
CA VAL A 188 -16.83 0.43 5.86
C VAL A 188 -18.16 0.84 5.26
N LYS A 189 -18.56 2.11 5.41
CA LYS A 189 -19.76 2.65 4.76
C LYS A 189 -19.71 2.52 3.24
N ALA A 190 -18.52 2.65 2.65
CA ALA A 190 -18.28 2.50 1.23
C ALA A 190 -18.14 1.04 0.75
N GLY A 191 -18.29 0.03 1.64
CA GLY A 191 -18.28 -1.39 1.27
C GLY A 191 -17.05 -2.18 1.69
N ALA A 192 -16.13 -1.59 2.45
CA ALA A 192 -15.03 -2.35 3.06
C ALA A 192 -15.55 -3.31 4.16
N PRO A 193 -14.85 -4.43 4.44
CA PRO A 193 -15.23 -5.35 5.51
C PRO A 193 -15.30 -4.66 6.87
N GLY A 194 -16.33 -4.96 7.68
CA GLY A 194 -16.52 -4.36 9.00
C GLY A 194 -15.40 -4.68 10.00
N GLU A 195 -14.69 -5.78 9.79
CA GLU A 195 -13.56 -6.23 10.60
C GLU A 195 -12.39 -5.24 10.62
N ILE A 196 -12.25 -4.40 9.59
CA ILE A 196 -11.19 -3.37 9.56
C ILE A 196 -11.27 -2.38 10.72
N LEU A 197 -12.43 -2.23 11.33
CA LEU A 197 -12.63 -1.37 12.52
C LEU A 197 -12.04 -1.96 13.79
N THR A 198 -11.79 -3.26 13.81
CA THR A 198 -11.42 -3.99 15.03
C THR A 198 -10.09 -4.73 14.94
N GLU A 199 -9.67 -5.13 13.74
CA GLU A 199 -8.42 -5.86 13.57
C GLU A 199 -7.19 -4.98 13.81
N HIS A 200 -6.18 -5.53 14.50
CA HIS A 200 -4.89 -4.85 14.69
C HIS A 200 -4.13 -4.61 13.39
N LYS A 201 -4.26 -5.54 12.45
CA LYS A 201 -3.70 -5.45 11.10
C LYS A 201 -4.82 -5.50 10.06
N PRO A 202 -5.63 -4.43 9.97
CA PRO A 202 -6.77 -4.42 9.08
C PRO A 202 -6.32 -4.50 7.61
N HIS A 203 -7.03 -5.28 6.83
CA HIS A 203 -6.86 -5.39 5.38
C HIS A 203 -8.21 -5.58 4.70
N ALA A 204 -8.31 -5.14 3.46
CA ALA A 204 -9.53 -5.28 2.67
C ALA A 204 -9.40 -6.32 1.53
N GLY A 205 -8.17 -6.60 1.07
CA GLY A 205 -7.95 -7.42 -0.12
C GLY A 205 -8.34 -6.69 -1.42
N THR A 206 -7.78 -7.09 -2.53
CA THR A 206 -8.03 -6.46 -3.84
C THR A 206 -9.50 -6.46 -4.24
N ASP A 207 -10.25 -7.53 -3.95
CA ASP A 207 -11.66 -7.68 -4.26
C ASP A 207 -12.52 -6.66 -3.50
N LYS A 208 -12.36 -6.55 -2.18
CA LYS A 208 -13.14 -5.61 -1.36
C LYS A 208 -12.71 -4.15 -1.50
N LEU A 209 -11.44 -3.92 -1.88
CA LEU A 209 -11.01 -2.57 -2.23
C LEU A 209 -11.77 -1.99 -3.43
N ARG A 210 -12.16 -2.83 -4.39
CA ARG A 210 -12.95 -2.41 -5.54
C ARG A 210 -14.34 -1.94 -5.13
N ASP A 211 -15.02 -2.70 -4.26
CA ASP A 211 -16.32 -2.32 -3.70
C ASP A 211 -16.22 -0.98 -2.95
N MET A 212 -15.17 -0.84 -2.11
CA MET A 212 -14.89 0.38 -1.34
C MET A 212 -14.65 1.59 -2.23
N VAL A 213 -13.87 1.45 -3.30
CA VAL A 213 -13.59 2.55 -4.24
C VAL A 213 -14.85 3.02 -4.94
N GLN A 214 -15.72 2.10 -5.38
CA GLN A 214 -17.02 2.44 -5.98
C GLN A 214 -17.93 3.15 -4.99
N GLY A 215 -18.01 2.67 -3.74
CA GLY A 215 -18.80 3.29 -2.70
C GLY A 215 -18.32 4.69 -2.33
N LEU A 216 -17.00 4.92 -2.25
CA LEU A 216 -16.45 6.26 -2.03
C LEU A 216 -16.80 7.22 -3.18
N ALA A 217 -16.71 6.76 -4.43
CA ALA A 217 -17.08 7.56 -5.59
C ALA A 217 -18.56 7.95 -5.56
N ALA A 218 -19.44 7.00 -5.34
CA ALA A 218 -20.88 7.27 -5.23
C ALA A 218 -21.20 8.24 -4.08
N GLU A 219 -20.47 8.14 -2.96
CA GLU A 219 -20.65 9.07 -1.84
C GLU A 219 -20.17 10.49 -2.19
N ILE A 220 -19.04 10.65 -2.88
CA ILE A 220 -18.56 11.94 -3.38
C ILE A 220 -19.60 12.59 -4.30
N GLU A 221 -20.12 11.82 -5.26
CA GLU A 221 -21.14 12.29 -6.22
C GLU A 221 -22.45 12.67 -5.52
N SER A 222 -22.87 11.91 -4.50
CA SER A 222 -24.08 12.20 -3.71
C SER A 222 -24.02 13.55 -2.97
N TYR A 223 -22.81 14.02 -2.66
CA TYR A 223 -22.54 15.34 -2.06
C TYR A 223 -22.25 16.43 -3.10
N GLY A 224 -22.46 16.17 -4.40
CA GLY A 224 -22.27 17.13 -5.48
C GLY A 224 -20.83 17.27 -5.99
N GLY A 225 -19.94 16.35 -5.62
CA GLY A 225 -18.66 16.17 -6.30
C GLY A 225 -18.82 15.48 -7.65
N GLU A 226 -17.78 15.49 -8.47
CA GLU A 226 -17.76 14.86 -9.79
C GLU A 226 -16.45 14.13 -10.03
N ILE A 227 -16.49 12.97 -10.70
CA ILE A 227 -15.29 12.18 -11.00
C ILE A 227 -15.22 11.93 -12.51
N CYS A 228 -14.18 12.47 -13.15
CA CYS A 228 -13.90 12.32 -14.56
C CYS A 228 -12.72 11.37 -14.77
N CYS A 229 -13.00 10.14 -15.20
CA CYS A 229 -11.99 9.19 -15.66
C CYS A 229 -11.54 9.52 -17.10
N GLU A 230 -10.42 8.90 -17.55
CA GLU A 230 -9.79 9.12 -18.86
C GLU A 230 -9.45 10.60 -19.12
N THR A 231 -9.29 11.37 -18.02
CA THR A 231 -9.02 12.80 -18.02
C THR A 231 -7.68 13.08 -17.35
N GLN A 232 -6.63 13.21 -18.18
CA GLN A 232 -5.27 13.46 -17.72
C GLN A 232 -4.98 14.95 -17.71
N VAL A 233 -4.42 15.46 -16.62
CA VAL A 233 -3.79 16.78 -16.57
C VAL A 233 -2.42 16.67 -17.20
N THR A 234 -2.20 17.41 -18.27
CA THR A 234 -0.95 17.42 -19.06
C THR A 234 -0.09 18.63 -18.80
N ASP A 235 -0.66 19.74 -18.30
CA ASP A 235 0.09 20.94 -17.95
C ASP A 235 -0.66 21.79 -16.90
N PHE A 236 0.05 22.74 -16.29
CA PHE A 236 -0.45 23.70 -15.31
C PHE A 236 -0.35 25.13 -15.87
N VAL A 237 -1.45 25.86 -15.80
CA VAL A 237 -1.46 27.30 -16.08
C VAL A 237 -1.08 28.04 -14.81
N VAL A 238 0.08 28.68 -14.84
CA VAL A 238 0.62 29.45 -13.70
C VAL A 238 0.66 30.93 -14.08
N LYS A 239 0.14 31.80 -13.20
CA LYS A 239 0.21 33.25 -13.32
C LYS A 239 0.75 33.83 -12.02
N GLU A 240 1.85 34.56 -12.09
CA GLU A 240 2.46 35.24 -10.93
C GLU A 240 2.67 34.31 -9.71
N GLY A 241 3.16 33.06 -9.93
CA GLY A 241 3.38 32.08 -8.88
C GLY A 241 2.12 31.45 -8.28
N ARG A 242 0.95 31.62 -8.94
CA ARG A 242 -0.34 31.02 -8.54
C ARG A 242 -0.86 30.07 -9.61
N ILE A 243 -1.53 29.02 -9.20
CA ILE A 243 -2.31 28.19 -10.11
C ILE A 243 -3.51 28.99 -10.60
N ALA A 244 -3.69 29.05 -11.93
CA ALA A 244 -4.82 29.70 -12.59
C ALA A 244 -5.63 28.73 -13.47
N GLY A 245 -5.16 27.49 -13.63
CA GLY A 245 -5.85 26.47 -14.40
C GLY A 245 -5.00 25.25 -14.69
N LEU A 246 -5.60 24.30 -15.38
CA LEU A 246 -5.02 23.01 -15.78
C LEU A 246 -5.27 22.79 -17.26
N VAL A 247 -4.29 22.22 -17.97
CA VAL A 247 -4.46 21.77 -19.36
C VAL A 247 -4.75 20.28 -19.33
N LEU A 248 -5.80 19.85 -20.02
CA LEU A 248 -6.22 18.46 -20.11
C LEU A 248 -5.69 17.78 -21.38
N ASN A 249 -5.70 16.46 -21.41
CA ASN A 249 -5.24 15.64 -22.54
C ASN A 249 -5.98 15.89 -23.87
N ASN A 250 -7.18 16.46 -23.82
CA ASN A 250 -7.95 16.89 -25.00
C ASN A 250 -7.66 18.34 -25.43
N GLY A 251 -6.69 19.02 -24.80
CA GLY A 251 -6.34 20.42 -25.07
C GLY A 251 -7.22 21.45 -24.34
N THR A 252 -8.25 21.05 -23.62
CA THR A 252 -9.10 21.97 -22.86
C THR A 252 -8.31 22.58 -21.70
N VAL A 253 -8.49 23.90 -21.50
CA VAL A 253 -8.00 24.60 -20.31
C VAL A 253 -9.12 24.71 -19.29
N LEU A 254 -8.96 24.08 -18.15
CA LEU A 254 -9.88 24.13 -17.02
C LEU A 254 -9.42 25.23 -16.05
N SER A 255 -10.26 26.24 -15.83
CA SER A 255 -10.00 27.29 -14.83
C SER A 255 -10.14 26.72 -13.43
N THR A 256 -9.14 26.93 -12.58
CA THR A 256 -9.17 26.61 -11.14
C THR A 256 -8.02 27.30 -10.41
N GLU A 257 -8.25 27.71 -9.17
CA GLU A 257 -7.25 28.33 -8.29
C GLU A 257 -6.84 27.41 -7.13
N THR A 258 -7.48 26.24 -7.01
CA THR A 258 -7.24 25.29 -5.91
C THR A 258 -7.11 23.88 -6.44
N VAL A 259 -5.91 23.33 -6.36
CA VAL A 259 -5.57 22.01 -6.91
C VAL A 259 -4.96 21.11 -5.84
N VAL A 260 -5.61 19.99 -5.55
CA VAL A 260 -5.04 18.88 -4.76
C VAL A 260 -4.29 17.95 -5.71
N LEU A 261 -2.99 17.89 -5.59
CA LEU A 261 -2.13 17.04 -6.43
C LEU A 261 -1.92 15.68 -5.76
N ALA A 262 -2.75 14.69 -6.13
CA ALA A 262 -2.72 13.32 -5.59
C ALA A 262 -2.37 12.27 -6.66
N CYS A 263 -1.41 12.59 -7.55
CA CYS A 263 -1.11 11.88 -8.80
C CYS A 263 -0.47 10.47 -8.62
N GLY A 264 -0.09 10.07 -7.39
CA GLY A 264 0.59 8.81 -7.12
C GLY A 264 2.07 8.80 -7.56
N HIS A 265 2.84 7.82 -7.04
CA HIS A 265 4.31 7.77 -7.23
C HIS A 265 4.76 7.39 -8.64
N SER A 266 3.85 6.98 -9.52
CA SER A 266 4.17 6.52 -10.89
C SER A 266 3.90 7.55 -11.99
N ALA A 267 3.34 8.72 -11.66
CA ALA A 267 3.03 9.81 -12.61
C ALA A 267 4.30 10.63 -12.96
N ARG A 268 5.26 9.96 -13.59
CA ARG A 268 6.58 10.53 -13.88
C ARG A 268 6.56 11.63 -14.92
N ASP A 269 5.63 11.58 -15.87
CA ASP A 269 5.31 12.65 -16.81
C ASP A 269 4.85 13.91 -16.07
N THR A 270 3.96 13.78 -15.11
CA THR A 270 3.54 14.90 -14.25
C THR A 270 4.73 15.50 -13.51
N TYR A 271 5.67 14.67 -12.98
CA TYR A 271 6.86 15.20 -12.33
C TYR A 271 7.75 16.04 -13.25
N HIS A 272 7.89 15.68 -14.53
CA HIS A 272 8.61 16.48 -15.52
C HIS A 272 7.93 17.83 -15.73
N VAL A 273 6.61 17.85 -15.91
CA VAL A 273 5.83 19.09 -16.06
C VAL A 273 5.99 19.99 -14.83
N LEU A 274 5.91 19.43 -13.63
CA LEU A 274 6.09 20.20 -12.39
C LEU A 274 7.51 20.81 -12.29
N ALA A 275 8.53 20.07 -12.72
CA ALA A 275 9.90 20.58 -12.78
C ALA A 275 10.06 21.73 -13.78
N GLU A 276 9.48 21.61 -14.97
CA GLU A 276 9.46 22.65 -16.01
C GLU A 276 8.75 23.92 -15.56
N LYS A 277 7.71 23.79 -14.70
CA LYS A 277 7.00 24.93 -14.10
C LYS A 277 7.75 25.54 -12.90
N GLY A 278 8.88 24.98 -12.48
CA GLY A 278 9.64 25.48 -11.32
C GLY A 278 8.96 25.20 -9.97
N ILE A 279 8.09 24.18 -9.91
CA ILE A 279 7.49 23.75 -8.63
C ILE A 279 8.58 23.09 -7.78
N GLY A 280 8.70 23.55 -6.53
CA GLY A 280 9.76 23.10 -5.61
C GLY A 280 9.69 21.60 -5.32
N MET A 281 10.77 20.90 -5.65
CA MET A 281 10.92 19.46 -5.45
C MET A 281 12.32 19.11 -4.93
N GLU A 282 12.45 18.02 -4.22
CA GLU A 282 13.72 17.46 -3.76
C GLU A 282 13.81 15.96 -4.00
N ALA A 283 15.01 15.44 -4.23
CA ALA A 283 15.27 14.01 -4.31
C ALA A 283 15.02 13.34 -2.94
N LYS A 284 14.39 12.17 -2.95
CA LYS A 284 14.01 11.45 -1.72
C LYS A 284 14.50 10.01 -1.79
N ALA A 285 15.07 9.52 -0.67
CA ALA A 285 15.43 8.13 -0.51
C ALA A 285 14.20 7.19 -0.68
N PHE A 286 14.45 6.03 -1.28
CA PHE A 286 13.48 4.96 -1.45
C PHE A 286 14.17 3.60 -1.32
N ALA A 287 13.56 2.51 -1.78
CA ALA A 287 14.20 1.21 -1.77
C ALA A 287 13.91 0.46 -3.07
N ILE A 288 14.85 -0.39 -3.48
CA ILE A 288 14.72 -1.27 -4.63
C ILE A 288 15.16 -2.69 -4.30
N GLY A 289 14.67 -3.65 -5.06
CA GLY A 289 15.03 -5.04 -4.89
C GLY A 289 14.21 -5.98 -5.75
N LEU A 290 13.81 -7.07 -5.12
CA LEU A 290 13.13 -8.20 -5.74
C LEU A 290 11.87 -8.55 -4.94
N ARG A 291 10.97 -9.31 -5.53
CA ARG A 291 9.86 -9.93 -4.81
C ARG A 291 10.14 -11.40 -4.57
N VAL A 292 10.00 -11.84 -3.32
CA VAL A 292 10.18 -13.24 -2.93
C VAL A 292 8.83 -13.91 -2.73
N GLU A 293 8.71 -15.16 -3.18
CA GLU A 293 7.57 -16.03 -2.98
C GLU A 293 7.99 -17.28 -2.23
N HIS A 294 7.15 -17.71 -1.28
CA HIS A 294 7.28 -18.97 -0.54
C HIS A 294 5.92 -19.66 -0.41
N PRO A 295 5.88 -20.99 -0.19
CA PRO A 295 4.65 -21.63 0.27
C PRO A 295 4.15 -20.97 1.56
N GLN A 296 2.87 -20.58 1.62
CA GLN A 296 2.27 -19.96 2.79
C GLN A 296 2.41 -20.85 4.04
N SER A 297 2.31 -22.18 3.85
CA SER A 297 2.46 -23.17 4.93
C SER A 297 3.82 -23.10 5.64
N LEU A 298 4.89 -22.73 4.92
CA LEU A 298 6.22 -22.51 5.52
C LEU A 298 6.16 -21.35 6.53
N ILE A 299 5.51 -20.26 6.14
CA ILE A 299 5.37 -19.06 6.97
C ILE A 299 4.44 -19.35 8.17
N ASP A 300 3.30 -20.01 7.92
CA ASP A 300 2.34 -20.35 8.97
C ASP A 300 2.99 -21.24 10.05
N LYS A 301 3.74 -22.27 9.64
CA LYS A 301 4.48 -23.13 10.56
C LYS A 301 5.56 -22.37 11.33
N ALA A 302 6.28 -21.49 10.64
CA ALA A 302 7.32 -20.67 11.26
C ALA A 302 6.76 -19.71 12.32
N GLN A 303 5.60 -19.12 12.09
CA GLN A 303 4.99 -18.13 13.00
C GLN A 303 4.11 -18.77 14.08
N TYR A 304 3.35 -19.80 13.73
CA TYR A 304 2.31 -20.36 14.60
C TYR A 304 2.65 -21.75 15.17
N GLY A 305 3.71 -22.43 14.67
CA GLY A 305 4.08 -23.77 15.13
C GLY A 305 2.93 -24.75 14.97
N ASP A 306 2.57 -25.44 16.07
CA ASP A 306 1.47 -26.41 16.10
C ASP A 306 0.07 -25.80 15.91
N PHE A 307 -0.06 -24.49 16.02
CA PHE A 307 -1.31 -23.77 15.76
C PHE A 307 -1.48 -23.35 14.30
N ALA A 308 -0.54 -23.69 13.41
CA ALA A 308 -0.70 -23.42 11.99
C ALA A 308 -1.98 -24.07 11.45
N GLY A 309 -2.78 -23.32 10.68
CA GLY A 309 -4.08 -23.76 10.20
C GLY A 309 -5.23 -23.69 11.22
N HIS A 310 -5.00 -23.15 12.42
CA HIS A 310 -6.08 -22.99 13.40
C HIS A 310 -7.14 -21.96 12.88
N PRO A 311 -8.46 -22.32 12.87
CA PRO A 311 -9.49 -21.52 12.18
C PRO A 311 -9.65 -20.08 12.71
N ARG A 312 -9.21 -19.80 13.94
CA ARG A 312 -9.28 -18.44 14.53
C ARG A 312 -8.04 -17.57 14.26
N LEU A 313 -7.00 -18.08 13.60
CA LEU A 313 -5.76 -17.33 13.35
C LEU A 313 -5.69 -16.67 11.98
N GLY A 314 -6.22 -17.30 10.93
CA GLY A 314 -5.93 -16.95 9.56
C GLY A 314 -4.49 -17.27 9.16
N VAL A 315 -4.05 -16.81 8.01
CA VAL A 315 -2.69 -17.00 7.50
C VAL A 315 -1.70 -16.05 8.17
N ALA A 316 -0.46 -16.51 8.33
CA ALA A 316 0.59 -15.74 8.99
C ALA A 316 1.24 -14.72 8.06
N ASP A 317 1.69 -13.61 8.64
CA ASP A 317 2.56 -12.62 8.02
C ASP A 317 3.93 -12.57 8.69
N TYR A 318 4.88 -11.86 8.07
CA TYR A 318 6.18 -11.59 8.65
C TYR A 318 6.67 -10.17 8.34
N ALA A 319 7.54 -9.67 9.19
CA ALA A 319 8.35 -8.48 8.97
C ALA A 319 9.80 -8.81 9.33
N LEU A 320 10.70 -8.69 8.37
CA LEU A 320 12.11 -9.04 8.50
C LEU A 320 12.97 -7.83 8.16
N VAL A 321 14.05 -7.64 8.89
CA VAL A 321 15.04 -6.61 8.64
C VAL A 321 16.43 -7.13 8.99
N TYR A 322 17.38 -6.85 8.11
CA TYR A 322 18.80 -7.08 8.28
C TYR A 322 19.53 -5.75 8.03
N HIS A 323 20.46 -5.41 8.90
CA HIS A 323 21.37 -4.26 8.72
C HIS A 323 22.77 -4.76 8.40
N THR A 324 23.45 -4.14 7.44
CA THR A 324 24.87 -4.37 7.21
C THR A 324 25.69 -3.99 8.45
N GLU A 325 26.89 -4.55 8.61
CA GLU A 325 27.74 -4.30 9.78
C GLU A 325 28.07 -2.81 9.95
N ASP A 326 28.30 -2.09 8.86
CA ASP A 326 28.53 -0.64 8.84
C ASP A 326 27.24 0.20 9.02
N ARG A 327 26.07 -0.46 9.09
CA ARG A 327 24.73 0.14 9.20
C ARG A 327 24.35 1.14 8.10
N LYS A 328 25.09 1.19 7.00
CA LYS A 328 24.76 2.05 5.86
C LYS A 328 23.59 1.52 5.05
N ARG A 329 23.41 0.20 5.01
CA ARG A 329 22.35 -0.47 4.25
C ARG A 329 21.50 -1.38 5.14
N ALA A 330 20.29 -1.56 4.71
CA ALA A 330 19.39 -2.54 5.30
C ALA A 330 18.65 -3.28 4.18
N ALA A 331 18.62 -4.62 4.28
CA ALA A 331 17.68 -5.43 3.53
C ALA A 331 16.44 -5.69 4.40
N TYR A 332 15.25 -5.49 3.86
CA TYR A 332 14.03 -5.72 4.63
C TYR A 332 12.86 -6.19 3.78
N SER A 333 11.93 -6.88 4.43
CA SER A 333 10.64 -7.21 3.82
C SER A 333 9.74 -5.99 3.78
N PHE A 334 9.11 -5.76 2.63
CA PHE A 334 8.19 -4.66 2.43
C PHE A 334 6.92 -5.16 1.77
N CYS A 335 5.77 -4.61 2.16
CA CYS A 335 4.46 -4.98 1.60
C CYS A 335 4.27 -6.50 1.44
N MET A 336 4.52 -7.27 2.53
CA MET A 336 4.29 -8.71 2.55
C MET A 336 2.79 -9.00 2.34
N CYS A 337 2.46 -9.84 1.38
CA CYS A 337 1.10 -10.25 1.00
C CYS A 337 0.90 -11.74 1.31
N PRO A 338 0.28 -12.08 2.45
CA PRO A 338 -0.02 -13.47 2.80
C PRO A 338 -1.10 -14.03 1.86
N GLY A 339 -1.01 -15.31 1.51
CA GLY A 339 -1.98 -15.97 0.65
C GLY A 339 -2.26 -15.20 -0.64
N GLY A 340 -1.23 -14.60 -1.24
CA GLY A 340 -1.36 -13.70 -2.37
C GLY A 340 -0.58 -14.15 -3.61
N GLN A 341 -0.26 -13.22 -4.48
CA GLN A 341 0.49 -13.47 -5.71
C GLN A 341 1.36 -12.26 -6.09
N VAL A 342 2.39 -12.50 -6.87
CA VAL A 342 3.19 -11.45 -7.51
C VAL A 342 2.51 -11.01 -8.79
N VAL A 343 2.47 -9.70 -9.04
CA VAL A 343 1.75 -9.11 -10.18
C VAL A 343 2.64 -8.17 -10.99
N ALA A 344 2.36 -8.08 -12.29
CA ALA A 344 2.96 -7.08 -13.16
C ALA A 344 2.36 -5.70 -12.88
N ALA A 345 3.23 -4.74 -12.54
CA ALA A 345 2.84 -3.40 -12.10
C ALA A 345 3.53 -2.28 -12.91
N ALA A 346 3.89 -2.55 -14.15
CA ALA A 346 4.42 -1.55 -15.07
C ALA A 346 3.44 -0.39 -15.25
N SER A 347 3.96 0.82 -15.46
CA SER A 347 3.18 2.02 -15.82
C SER A 347 3.80 2.78 -17.00
N GLU A 348 4.94 2.32 -17.49
CA GLU A 348 5.62 2.86 -18.68
C GLU A 348 5.97 1.73 -19.63
N ALA A 349 5.85 1.99 -20.93
CA ALA A 349 6.20 1.01 -21.95
C ALA A 349 7.70 0.65 -21.90
N GLY A 350 8.00 -0.63 -22.08
CA GLY A 350 9.38 -1.14 -22.07
C GLY A 350 10.02 -1.21 -20.68
N GLY A 351 9.24 -1.24 -19.62
CA GLY A 351 9.69 -1.46 -18.25
C GLY A 351 8.98 -2.64 -17.59
N VAL A 352 9.68 -3.44 -16.79
CA VAL A 352 9.10 -4.46 -15.92
C VAL A 352 9.21 -4.00 -14.47
N VAL A 353 8.07 -3.98 -13.79
CA VAL A 353 7.94 -3.72 -12.36
C VAL A 353 7.08 -4.80 -11.76
N VAL A 354 7.51 -5.35 -10.63
CA VAL A 354 6.74 -6.33 -9.87
C VAL A 354 6.16 -5.71 -8.62
N ASN A 355 4.99 -6.18 -8.20
CA ASN A 355 4.36 -5.86 -6.93
C ASN A 355 3.63 -7.11 -6.41
N GLY A 356 2.98 -7.04 -5.27
CA GLY A 356 2.18 -8.13 -4.74
C GLY A 356 0.78 -7.70 -4.40
N MET A 357 -0.14 -8.65 -4.52
CA MET A 357 -1.51 -8.48 -4.07
C MET A 357 -2.02 -9.74 -3.38
N SER A 358 -3.12 -9.63 -2.65
CA SER A 358 -3.93 -10.77 -2.21
C SER A 358 -5.41 -10.41 -2.21
N LEU A 359 -6.24 -11.43 -2.33
CA LEU A 359 -7.67 -11.31 -2.08
C LEU A 359 -7.95 -11.23 -0.58
N TYR A 360 -9.16 -10.85 -0.21
CA TYR A 360 -9.57 -10.76 1.19
C TYR A 360 -9.35 -12.06 1.97
N ASN A 361 -9.66 -13.21 1.35
CA ASN A 361 -9.50 -14.52 1.97
C ASN A 361 -8.05 -14.96 2.15
N ARG A 362 -7.10 -14.42 1.37
CA ARG A 362 -5.67 -14.77 1.43
C ARG A 362 -5.42 -16.27 1.28
N ASP A 363 -6.02 -16.91 0.30
CA ASP A 363 -6.13 -18.37 0.15
C ASP A 363 -5.37 -18.95 -1.06
N SER A 364 -4.49 -18.19 -1.70
CA SER A 364 -3.70 -18.68 -2.85
C SER A 364 -2.67 -19.76 -2.48
N GLY A 365 -2.35 -19.92 -1.20
CA GLY A 365 -1.29 -20.82 -0.74
C GLY A 365 0.13 -20.25 -0.88
N ILE A 366 0.29 -19.01 -1.35
CA ILE A 366 1.59 -18.35 -1.57
C ILE A 366 1.73 -17.15 -0.64
N ALA A 367 2.82 -17.08 0.10
CA ALA A 367 3.27 -15.89 0.82
C ALA A 367 4.26 -15.12 -0.05
N ASN A 368 4.04 -13.85 -0.35
CA ASN A 368 5.00 -13.06 -1.10
C ASN A 368 5.31 -11.73 -0.41
N SER A 369 6.52 -11.21 -0.65
CA SER A 369 6.98 -9.94 -0.09
C SER A 369 8.03 -9.31 -1.00
N ALA A 370 8.05 -8.00 -1.10
CA ALA A 370 9.26 -7.33 -1.54
C ALA A 370 10.40 -7.59 -0.55
N LEU A 371 11.59 -7.86 -1.07
CA LEU A 371 12.87 -7.81 -0.37
C LEU A 371 13.67 -6.68 -0.99
N VAL A 372 13.84 -5.61 -0.27
CA VAL A 372 14.39 -4.36 -0.80
C VAL A 372 15.51 -3.81 0.06
N VAL A 373 16.36 -3.02 -0.57
CA VAL A 373 17.49 -2.32 0.05
C VAL A 373 17.30 -0.82 -0.15
N ASN A 374 17.54 -0.05 0.89
CA ASN A 374 17.47 1.41 0.82
C ASN A 374 18.51 1.98 -0.16
N VAL A 375 18.05 2.94 -0.96
CA VAL A 375 18.86 3.78 -1.84
C VAL A 375 18.59 5.25 -1.54
N THR A 376 19.65 6.06 -1.62
CA THR A 376 19.63 7.47 -1.21
C THR A 376 20.10 8.37 -2.36
N PRO A 377 19.91 9.68 -2.30
CA PRO A 377 20.47 10.60 -3.29
C PRO A 377 21.96 10.45 -3.52
N GLU A 378 22.73 9.91 -2.57
CA GLU A 378 24.14 9.57 -2.76
C GLU A 378 24.37 8.49 -3.83
N ASP A 379 23.36 7.61 -4.06
CA ASP A 379 23.43 6.52 -5.03
C ASP A 379 23.00 6.94 -6.44
N PHE A 380 22.10 7.93 -6.55
CA PHE A 380 21.45 8.26 -7.81
C PHE A 380 21.51 9.74 -8.19
N GLY A 381 21.96 10.62 -7.30
CA GLY A 381 22.06 12.07 -7.51
C GLY A 381 21.03 12.87 -6.72
N THR A 382 21.34 14.14 -6.50
CA THR A 382 20.53 15.06 -5.69
C THR A 382 19.47 15.83 -6.48
N GLU A 383 19.53 15.77 -7.82
CA GLU A 383 18.52 16.40 -8.67
C GLU A 383 17.14 15.76 -8.44
N PRO A 384 16.07 16.54 -8.39
CA PRO A 384 14.72 16.04 -8.04
C PRO A 384 14.27 14.80 -8.83
N LEU A 385 14.62 14.73 -10.12
CA LEU A 385 14.23 13.63 -11.01
C LEU A 385 15.26 12.50 -11.12
N ALA A 386 16.41 12.61 -10.45
CA ALA A 386 17.47 11.60 -10.53
C ALA A 386 17.01 10.21 -10.07
N GLY A 387 16.20 10.15 -9.02
CA GLY A 387 15.61 8.90 -8.55
C GLY A 387 14.65 8.26 -9.56
N VAL A 388 13.91 9.05 -10.33
CA VAL A 388 13.07 8.57 -11.44
C VAL A 388 13.93 7.91 -12.54
N ALA A 389 15.02 8.57 -12.93
CA ALA A 389 15.96 8.01 -13.92
C ALA A 389 16.60 6.72 -13.43
N PHE A 390 16.95 6.65 -12.14
CA PHE A 390 17.49 5.45 -11.50
C PHE A 390 16.49 4.29 -11.56
N GLN A 391 15.24 4.49 -11.18
CA GLN A 391 14.20 3.45 -11.26
C GLN A 391 14.01 2.96 -12.70
N ARG A 392 13.86 3.87 -13.68
CA ARG A 392 13.68 3.54 -15.12
C ARG A 392 14.83 2.67 -15.65
N LYS A 393 16.07 2.93 -15.23
CA LYS A 393 17.23 2.14 -15.64
C LYS A 393 17.03 0.65 -15.32
N TYR A 394 16.65 0.32 -14.10
CA TYR A 394 16.51 -1.07 -13.65
C TYR A 394 15.23 -1.73 -14.18
N GLU A 395 14.15 -0.97 -14.34
CA GLU A 395 12.92 -1.41 -14.97
C GLU A 395 13.14 -1.82 -16.44
N LYS A 396 13.92 -1.03 -17.20
CA LYS A 396 14.30 -1.35 -18.60
C LYS A 396 15.24 -2.55 -18.67
N LEU A 397 16.20 -2.69 -17.75
CA LEU A 397 17.07 -3.87 -17.67
C LEU A 397 16.26 -5.13 -17.39
N ALA A 398 15.29 -5.07 -16.47
CA ALA A 398 14.41 -6.18 -16.18
C ALA A 398 13.52 -6.54 -17.39
N PHE A 399 12.99 -5.56 -18.12
CA PHE A 399 12.23 -5.79 -19.35
C PHE A 399 13.07 -6.51 -20.43
N ALA A 400 14.31 -6.06 -20.61
CA ALA A 400 15.22 -6.70 -21.56
C ALA A 400 15.56 -8.13 -21.13
N ALA A 401 15.84 -8.37 -19.85
CA ALA A 401 16.14 -9.68 -19.28
C ALA A 401 14.94 -10.63 -19.33
N GLY A 402 13.72 -10.12 -19.22
CA GLY A 402 12.48 -10.87 -19.36
C GLY A 402 12.15 -11.30 -20.80
N GLY A 403 12.87 -10.78 -21.81
CA GLY A 403 12.65 -11.08 -23.23
C GLY A 403 11.82 -10.05 -23.98
N LYS A 404 11.66 -8.83 -23.44
CA LYS A 404 10.94 -7.69 -24.02
C LYS A 404 9.45 -7.95 -24.30
N ASN A 405 8.83 -8.78 -23.50
CA ASN A 405 7.43 -9.20 -23.63
C ASN A 405 6.66 -9.16 -22.29
N TYR A 406 7.14 -8.33 -21.35
CA TYR A 406 6.62 -8.18 -19.98
C TYR A 406 6.71 -9.44 -19.10
N LYS A 407 7.34 -10.53 -19.54
CA LYS A 407 7.79 -11.56 -18.61
C LYS A 407 8.83 -10.97 -17.66
N ALA A 408 8.75 -11.35 -16.40
CA ALA A 408 9.70 -10.86 -15.41
C ALA A 408 10.92 -11.79 -15.32
N PRO A 409 12.14 -11.25 -15.13
CA PRO A 409 13.29 -12.07 -14.79
C PRO A 409 13.09 -12.68 -13.41
N ALA A 410 13.39 -13.98 -13.25
CA ALA A 410 13.22 -14.69 -12.00
C ALA A 410 14.35 -15.71 -11.78
N GLN A 411 14.58 -16.03 -10.49
CA GLN A 411 15.60 -16.98 -10.06
C GLN A 411 15.19 -17.62 -8.73
N SER A 412 15.57 -18.90 -8.48
CA SER A 412 15.37 -19.46 -7.15
C SER A 412 16.25 -18.74 -6.12
N VAL A 413 15.77 -18.63 -4.87
CA VAL A 413 16.56 -18.07 -3.76
C VAL A 413 17.89 -18.79 -3.63
N ARG A 414 17.88 -20.12 -3.69
CA ARG A 414 19.09 -20.95 -3.62
C ARG A 414 20.11 -20.59 -4.70
N THR A 415 19.68 -20.54 -5.97
CA THR A 415 20.57 -20.23 -7.09
C THR A 415 21.12 -18.80 -6.99
N PHE A 416 20.30 -17.85 -6.52
CA PHE A 416 20.74 -16.47 -6.28
C PHE A 416 21.84 -16.38 -5.20
N LEU A 417 21.78 -17.21 -4.17
CA LEU A 417 22.77 -17.27 -3.08
C LEU A 417 24.06 -17.98 -3.46
N GLU A 418 23.99 -19.00 -4.35
CA GLU A 418 25.10 -19.90 -4.67
C GLU A 418 25.94 -19.44 -5.87
N LYS A 419 25.33 -18.83 -6.89
CA LYS A 419 26.06 -18.41 -8.11
C LYS A 419 26.93 -17.18 -7.87
N ALA A 420 28.18 -17.28 -8.35
CA ALA A 420 29.05 -16.11 -8.51
C ALA A 420 28.42 -15.16 -9.53
N ARG A 421 28.68 -13.88 -9.34
CA ARG A 421 28.17 -12.80 -10.19
C ARG A 421 28.66 -12.98 -11.63
N PRO A 422 27.77 -12.98 -12.66
CA PRO A 422 28.21 -12.86 -14.03
C PRO A 422 28.92 -11.51 -14.23
N ASP A 423 29.99 -11.48 -15.04
CA ASP A 423 30.61 -10.22 -15.40
C ASP A 423 29.59 -9.34 -16.16
N ILE A 424 29.51 -8.05 -15.82
CA ILE A 424 28.59 -7.08 -16.47
C ILE A 424 28.81 -7.06 -17.99
N LYS A 425 30.03 -7.34 -18.46
CA LYS A 425 30.37 -7.47 -19.89
C LYS A 425 29.64 -8.66 -20.55
N ASP A 426 29.47 -9.77 -19.84
CA ASP A 426 28.75 -10.95 -20.34
C ASP A 426 27.24 -10.70 -20.43
N ALA A 427 26.66 -9.98 -19.46
CA ALA A 427 25.25 -9.56 -19.52
C ALA A 427 24.99 -8.61 -20.69
N GLN A 428 25.89 -7.66 -20.98
CA GLN A 428 25.77 -6.76 -22.13
C GLN A 428 25.99 -7.48 -23.45
N LYS A 429 26.85 -8.50 -23.51
CA LYS A 429 27.07 -9.35 -24.68
C LYS A 429 25.83 -10.19 -24.96
N TYR A 430 25.26 -10.83 -23.94
CA TYR A 430 24.02 -11.60 -24.05
C TYR A 430 22.85 -10.74 -24.54
N LEU A 431 22.71 -9.51 -24.10
CA LEU A 431 21.71 -8.57 -24.57
C LEU A 431 21.90 -8.18 -26.05
N ARG A 432 23.13 -8.13 -26.54
CA ARG A 432 23.43 -7.89 -27.98
C ARG A 432 23.16 -9.11 -28.85
N GLU A 433 23.51 -10.30 -28.38
CA GLU A 433 23.31 -11.55 -29.09
C GLU A 433 21.83 -11.98 -29.18
N SER A 434 21.07 -11.72 -28.09
CA SER A 434 19.61 -11.98 -28.07
C SER A 434 18.81 -11.04 -28.98
N ALA A 435 19.36 -9.88 -29.32
CA ALA A 435 18.73 -8.92 -30.24
C ALA A 435 18.81 -9.36 -31.72
N GLY A 436 19.64 -10.36 -32.04
CA GLY A 436 19.89 -10.87 -33.42
C GLY A 436 19.13 -12.12 -33.83
N GLN A 437 18.44 -12.83 -32.93
CA GLN A 437 17.71 -14.06 -33.26
C GLN A 437 16.20 -13.83 -33.32
N GLY A 438 15.68 -13.69 -34.52
CA GLY A 438 14.25 -13.58 -34.81
C GLY A 438 13.48 -14.86 -34.56
N SER A 439 12.26 -14.67 -34.09
CA SER A 439 11.05 -15.52 -34.19
C SER A 439 11.23 -17.00 -34.48
N GLY A 440 11.20 -17.82 -33.45
CA GLY A 440 10.83 -19.23 -33.53
C GLY A 440 9.63 -19.47 -32.62
N ARG A 441 8.47 -19.74 -33.22
CA ARG A 441 7.32 -20.32 -32.53
C ARG A 441 7.70 -21.70 -32.07
N ASP A 442 7.83 -21.91 -30.76
CA ASP A 442 7.61 -23.24 -30.17
C ASP A 442 7.29 -23.05 -28.66
N GLY A 443 6.22 -23.71 -28.25
CA GLY A 443 5.77 -23.71 -26.87
C GLY A 443 6.85 -24.25 -25.94
N VAL A 444 7.45 -23.38 -25.15
CA VAL A 444 8.42 -23.75 -24.12
C VAL A 444 7.69 -24.60 -23.09
N LYS A 445 7.93 -25.91 -23.13
CA LYS A 445 7.68 -26.79 -21.98
C LYS A 445 8.45 -26.22 -20.81
N GLN A 446 7.74 -25.63 -19.83
CA GLN A 446 8.34 -25.18 -18.59
C GLN A 446 9.07 -26.35 -17.95
N ASN A 447 10.38 -26.26 -17.87
CA ASN A 447 11.23 -27.31 -17.32
C ASN A 447 11.00 -27.33 -15.79
N CYS A 448 10.11 -28.21 -15.30
CA CYS A 448 9.71 -28.35 -13.91
C CYS A 448 10.88 -28.53 -12.92
N SER A 449 12.07 -28.88 -13.41
CA SER A 449 13.27 -29.09 -12.60
C SER A 449 13.90 -27.79 -12.05
N VAL A 450 13.64 -26.63 -12.68
CA VAL A 450 14.28 -25.35 -12.33
C VAL A 450 13.72 -24.77 -11.03
N TRP A 451 12.45 -24.98 -10.76
CA TRP A 451 11.71 -24.31 -9.68
C TRP A 451 11.45 -25.19 -8.44
N ALA A 452 12.11 -26.33 -8.31
CA ALA A 452 11.96 -27.25 -7.15
C ALA A 452 10.49 -27.54 -6.76
N GLY A 453 9.58 -27.59 -7.75
CA GLY A 453 8.15 -27.86 -7.55
C GLY A 453 7.31 -26.65 -7.10
N VAL A 454 7.89 -25.46 -6.98
CA VAL A 454 7.16 -24.20 -6.73
C VAL A 454 7.14 -23.39 -8.03
N PHE A 455 5.98 -22.88 -8.41
CA PHE A 455 5.83 -22.10 -9.65
C PHE A 455 5.68 -20.61 -9.30
N PRO A 456 6.41 -19.70 -10.01
CA PRO A 456 6.20 -18.26 -9.86
C PRO A 456 4.75 -17.89 -10.19
N SER A 457 4.12 -17.08 -9.34
CA SER A 457 2.74 -16.64 -9.56
C SER A 457 2.61 -15.47 -10.54
N TYR A 458 3.73 -14.81 -10.87
CA TYR A 458 3.75 -13.64 -11.74
C TYR A 458 3.21 -13.93 -13.14
N ARG A 459 2.33 -13.06 -13.62
CA ARG A 459 1.79 -13.08 -15.00
C ARG A 459 2.15 -11.77 -15.71
N PRO A 460 2.48 -11.83 -17.00
CA PRO A 460 2.28 -12.89 -17.99
C PRO A 460 3.30 -14.06 -17.97
N GLY A 461 4.12 -14.18 -16.96
CA GLY A 461 5.07 -15.27 -16.77
C GLY A 461 6.48 -14.78 -16.50
N VAL A 462 7.40 -15.71 -16.28
CA VAL A 462 8.79 -15.40 -15.94
C VAL A 462 9.78 -15.97 -16.94
N THR A 463 10.97 -15.36 -16.98
CA THR A 463 12.16 -15.85 -17.68
C THR A 463 13.24 -16.10 -16.63
N GLU A 464 13.83 -17.32 -16.63
CA GLU A 464 14.98 -17.58 -15.74
C GLU A 464 16.14 -16.68 -16.13
N TYR A 465 16.63 -15.90 -15.17
CA TYR A 465 17.71 -14.93 -15.39
C TYR A 465 18.49 -14.65 -14.11
N ALA A 466 19.81 -14.39 -14.27
CA ALA A 466 20.67 -14.02 -13.14
C ALA A 466 20.35 -12.61 -12.64
N LEU A 467 19.60 -12.50 -11.54
CA LEU A 467 19.10 -11.23 -11.00
C LEU A 467 20.21 -10.29 -10.51
N ASP A 468 21.38 -10.83 -10.17
CA ASP A 468 22.58 -10.06 -9.83
C ASP A 468 23.05 -9.12 -10.95
N SER A 469 22.79 -9.48 -12.21
CA SER A 469 23.20 -8.67 -13.37
C SER A 469 22.24 -7.52 -13.66
N ILE A 470 21.07 -7.52 -13.04
CA ILE A 470 20.06 -6.47 -13.21
C ILE A 470 20.18 -5.41 -12.13
N LEU A 471 20.40 -5.82 -10.87
CA LEU A 471 20.46 -4.91 -9.73
C LEU A 471 21.84 -4.28 -9.53
N PRO A 472 21.93 -3.10 -8.86
CA PRO A 472 23.22 -2.60 -8.38
C PRO A 472 23.92 -3.63 -7.48
N SER A 473 25.25 -3.68 -7.55
CA SER A 473 26.02 -4.66 -6.78
C SER A 473 25.75 -4.62 -5.28
N TYR A 474 25.75 -3.42 -4.71
CA TYR A 474 25.51 -3.24 -3.28
C TYR A 474 24.11 -3.69 -2.87
N VAL A 475 23.11 -3.58 -3.77
CA VAL A 475 21.75 -4.08 -3.51
C VAL A 475 21.74 -5.60 -3.49
N SER A 476 22.32 -6.25 -4.53
CA SER A 476 22.39 -7.72 -4.61
C SER A 476 23.17 -8.32 -3.43
N ASP A 477 24.30 -7.73 -3.08
CA ASP A 477 25.14 -8.20 -1.98
C ASP A 477 24.43 -8.08 -0.62
N THR A 478 23.75 -6.95 -0.40
CA THR A 478 22.95 -6.74 0.83
C THR A 478 21.73 -7.69 0.88
N LEU A 479 21.07 -7.96 -0.25
CA LEU A 479 19.98 -8.94 -0.33
C LEU A 479 20.47 -10.36 -0.03
N LYS A 480 21.63 -10.78 -0.54
CA LYS A 480 22.21 -12.09 -0.24
C LYS A 480 22.51 -12.27 1.25
N GLN A 481 23.10 -11.25 1.88
CA GLN A 481 23.33 -11.25 3.33
C GLN A 481 22.01 -11.30 4.11
N GLY A 482 21.05 -10.46 3.71
CA GLY A 482 19.73 -10.42 4.29
C GLY A 482 18.99 -11.76 4.20
N LEU A 483 18.99 -12.41 3.02
CA LEU A 483 18.34 -13.72 2.80
C LEU A 483 18.91 -14.79 3.73
N ARG A 484 20.26 -14.89 3.86
CA ARG A 484 20.88 -15.83 4.81
C ARG A 484 20.49 -15.54 6.26
N TYR A 485 20.44 -14.28 6.65
CA TYR A 485 19.97 -13.88 7.98
C TYR A 485 18.48 -14.22 8.19
N PHE A 486 17.63 -14.04 7.18
CA PHE A 486 16.21 -14.36 7.25
C PHE A 486 15.97 -15.86 7.35
N GLY A 487 16.81 -16.69 6.70
CA GLY A 487 16.81 -18.16 6.86
C GLY A 487 17.03 -18.61 8.31
N GLN A 488 17.83 -17.87 9.09
CA GLN A 488 18.01 -18.10 10.52
C GLN A 488 16.76 -17.74 11.36
N ARG A 489 15.92 -16.81 10.88
CA ARG A 489 14.69 -16.36 11.56
C ARG A 489 13.48 -17.21 11.19
N ILE A 490 13.39 -17.57 9.91
CA ILE A 490 12.34 -18.41 9.33
C ILE A 490 13.04 -19.56 8.61
N HIS A 491 13.10 -20.71 9.24
CA HIS A 491 13.78 -21.88 8.70
C HIS A 491 13.21 -22.24 7.31
N GLY A 492 14.09 -22.34 6.30
CA GLY A 492 13.72 -22.61 4.92
C GLY A 492 13.43 -21.36 4.07
N PHE A 493 13.51 -20.16 4.63
CA PHE A 493 13.32 -18.91 3.89
C PHE A 493 14.40 -18.70 2.81
N ASP A 494 15.62 -19.11 3.07
CA ASP A 494 16.76 -19.13 2.14
C ASP A 494 16.89 -20.46 1.36
N GLY A 495 15.86 -21.30 1.45
CA GLY A 495 15.82 -22.63 0.87
C GLY A 495 15.41 -22.66 -0.60
N PRO A 496 15.36 -23.90 -1.19
CA PRO A 496 15.10 -24.08 -2.63
C PRO A 496 13.66 -23.77 -3.05
N THR A 497 12.72 -23.68 -2.12
CA THR A 497 11.30 -23.37 -2.40
C THR A 497 11.01 -21.88 -2.51
N GLY A 498 11.99 -21.01 -2.23
CA GLY A 498 11.88 -19.59 -2.41
C GLY A 498 12.17 -19.18 -3.86
N ILE A 499 11.35 -18.29 -4.42
CA ILE A 499 11.50 -17.73 -5.77
C ILE A 499 11.66 -16.22 -5.65
N LEU A 500 12.63 -15.66 -6.37
CA LEU A 500 12.84 -14.22 -6.53
C LEU A 500 12.41 -13.78 -7.91
N THR A 501 11.61 -12.74 -7.99
CA THR A 501 11.14 -12.12 -9.23
C THR A 501 11.50 -10.64 -9.24
N GLY A 502 12.01 -10.11 -10.33
CA GLY A 502 12.51 -8.73 -10.44
C GLY A 502 11.80 -7.91 -11.51
N VAL A 503 11.79 -6.59 -11.31
CA VAL A 503 12.37 -5.83 -10.20
C VAL A 503 11.28 -5.09 -9.43
N GLU A 504 11.45 -4.95 -8.12
CA GLU A 504 10.62 -4.05 -7.30
C GLU A 504 11.36 -2.74 -7.10
N THR A 505 10.94 -1.68 -7.79
CA THR A 505 11.61 -0.37 -7.82
C THR A 505 10.76 0.74 -7.24
N ARG A 506 9.46 0.49 -6.98
CA ARG A 506 8.48 1.51 -6.64
C ARG A 506 7.91 1.34 -5.24
N THR A 507 8.80 1.24 -4.24
CA THR A 507 8.39 1.15 -2.82
C THR A 507 7.82 2.47 -2.29
N SER A 508 8.22 3.59 -2.88
CA SER A 508 7.69 4.94 -2.59
C SER A 508 8.11 5.91 -3.71
N ALA A 509 7.57 7.15 -3.65
CA ALA A 509 8.01 8.22 -4.55
C ALA A 509 9.50 8.50 -4.37
N PRO A 510 10.29 8.64 -5.47
CA PRO A 510 11.73 8.93 -5.42
C PRO A 510 12.04 10.41 -5.20
N LEU A 511 11.01 11.23 -5.01
CA LEU A 511 11.08 12.66 -4.78
C LEU A 511 10.03 13.12 -3.78
N ARG A 512 10.16 14.37 -3.34
CA ARG A 512 9.15 15.08 -2.57
C ARG A 512 8.84 16.40 -3.24
N ILE A 513 7.56 16.75 -3.36
CA ILE A 513 7.08 18.07 -3.77
C ILE A 513 6.92 18.90 -2.51
N ILE A 514 7.68 19.99 -2.39
CA ILE A 514 7.83 20.73 -1.13
C ILE A 514 6.55 21.54 -0.84
N ARG A 515 6.01 21.38 0.38
CA ARG A 515 4.83 22.10 0.86
C ARG A 515 5.06 22.67 2.26
N GLY A 516 4.36 23.74 2.58
CA GLY A 516 4.37 24.37 3.90
C GLY A 516 3.51 23.65 4.94
N ALA A 517 3.44 24.21 6.14
CA ALA A 517 2.62 23.70 7.24
C ALA A 517 1.10 23.82 6.96
N ASP A 518 0.73 24.68 6.04
CA ASP A 518 -0.63 24.84 5.50
C ASP A 518 -0.97 23.86 4.39
N TYR A 519 -0.10 22.87 4.14
CA TYR A 519 -0.19 21.86 3.06
C TYR A 519 -0.09 22.43 1.64
N GLN A 520 0.14 23.73 1.46
CA GLN A 520 0.28 24.37 0.16
C GLN A 520 1.74 24.33 -0.32
N SER A 521 1.96 24.23 -1.63
CA SER A 521 3.29 24.34 -2.24
C SER A 521 3.99 25.62 -1.79
N VAL A 522 5.27 25.53 -1.45
CA VAL A 522 6.07 26.69 -1.01
C VAL A 522 6.41 27.64 -2.17
N THR A 523 6.26 27.18 -3.42
CA THR A 523 6.61 27.95 -4.63
C THR A 523 5.38 28.40 -5.43
N HIS A 524 4.23 27.71 -5.29
CA HIS A 524 3.05 27.98 -6.10
C HIS A 524 1.79 27.98 -5.25
N GLU A 525 1.18 29.15 -5.09
CA GLU A 525 -0.09 29.27 -4.37
C GLU A 525 -1.21 28.54 -5.11
N GLY A 526 -2.14 27.93 -4.35
CA GLY A 526 -3.25 27.16 -4.90
C GLY A 526 -2.92 25.70 -5.21
N LEU A 527 -1.65 25.28 -5.18
CA LEU A 527 -1.25 23.89 -5.34
C LEU A 527 -1.06 23.22 -3.96
N TYR A 528 -1.75 22.10 -3.73
CA TYR A 528 -1.69 21.32 -2.52
C TYR A 528 -1.13 19.92 -2.80
N PRO A 529 0.20 19.71 -2.67
CA PRO A 529 0.83 18.40 -2.83
C PRO A 529 0.30 17.41 -1.80
N CYS A 530 -0.18 16.24 -2.25
CA CYS A 530 -0.91 15.29 -1.43
C CYS A 530 -0.51 13.84 -1.70
N GLY A 531 -0.42 13.05 -0.64
CA GLY A 531 -0.29 11.61 -0.69
C GLY A 531 1.10 11.09 -1.06
N GLU A 532 1.14 9.85 -1.53
CA GLU A 532 2.38 9.12 -1.78
C GLU A 532 3.19 9.68 -2.95
N GLY A 533 2.54 10.10 -4.03
CA GLY A 533 3.21 10.69 -5.18
C GLY A 533 3.97 11.96 -4.87
N CYS A 534 3.48 12.73 -3.91
CA CYS A 534 4.14 13.96 -3.45
C CYS A 534 5.14 13.70 -2.30
N GLY A 535 5.36 12.43 -1.90
CA GLY A 535 6.39 12.05 -0.93
C GLY A 535 5.95 12.11 0.55
N TYR A 536 4.64 12.22 0.84
CA TYR A 536 4.10 12.39 2.20
C TYR A 536 3.41 11.15 2.77
N ALA A 537 3.21 10.12 1.98
CA ALA A 537 2.59 8.88 2.40
C ALA A 537 3.35 7.65 1.87
N GLY A 538 3.02 6.45 2.34
CA GLY A 538 3.64 5.19 1.91
C GLY A 538 2.65 4.02 2.00
N GLY A 539 1.35 4.26 1.76
CA GLY A 539 0.31 3.23 1.75
C GLY A 539 -1.09 3.81 1.83
N ILE A 540 -2.12 2.97 1.72
CA ILE A 540 -3.53 3.40 1.59
C ILE A 540 -3.96 4.31 2.74
N MET A 541 -3.77 3.89 4.00
CA MET A 541 -4.23 4.66 5.15
C MET A 541 -3.47 5.98 5.33
N SER A 542 -2.14 5.98 5.18
CA SER A 542 -1.36 7.23 5.29
C SER A 542 -1.68 8.21 4.15
N ALA A 543 -1.98 7.70 2.95
CA ALA A 543 -2.42 8.53 1.84
C ALA A 543 -3.82 9.12 2.07
N ALA A 544 -4.74 8.33 2.61
CA ALA A 544 -6.08 8.76 3.00
C ALA A 544 -6.05 9.85 4.10
N LEU A 545 -5.22 9.65 5.14
CA LEU A 545 -5.01 10.64 6.20
C LEU A 545 -4.46 11.96 5.64
N ASP A 546 -3.47 11.88 4.76
CA ASP A 546 -2.90 13.07 4.14
C ASP A 546 -3.93 13.81 3.28
N GLY A 547 -4.76 13.07 2.51
CA GLY A 547 -5.89 13.64 1.77
C GLY A 547 -6.91 14.35 2.66
N TYR A 548 -7.25 13.75 3.80
CA TYR A 548 -8.13 14.35 4.79
C TYR A 548 -7.56 15.68 5.31
N HIS A 549 -6.29 15.70 5.72
CA HIS A 549 -5.65 16.92 6.25
C HIS A 549 -5.50 18.01 5.20
N VAL A 550 -5.19 17.66 3.95
CA VAL A 550 -5.16 18.62 2.84
C VAL A 550 -6.54 19.24 2.62
N ALA A 551 -7.61 18.44 2.62
CA ALA A 551 -8.97 18.97 2.51
C ALA A 551 -9.30 19.93 3.66
N ARG A 552 -8.93 19.56 4.89
CA ARG A 552 -9.13 20.42 6.07
C ARG A 552 -8.33 21.73 6.00
N ALA A 553 -7.12 21.70 5.42
CA ALA A 553 -6.34 22.92 5.20
C ALA A 553 -7.01 23.86 4.17
N ILE A 554 -7.58 23.30 3.09
CA ILE A 554 -8.36 24.07 2.12
C ILE A 554 -9.60 24.67 2.78
N MET A 555 -10.37 23.90 3.55
CA MET A 555 -11.54 24.37 4.27
C MET A 555 -11.20 25.51 5.25
N LYS A 556 -10.06 25.43 5.95
CA LYS A 556 -9.62 26.47 6.88
C LYS A 556 -9.35 27.81 6.19
N LYS A 557 -9.03 27.82 4.89
CA LYS A 557 -8.76 29.00 4.09
C LYS A 557 -10.01 29.54 3.39
N TYR A 558 -10.81 28.65 2.83
CA TYR A 558 -11.93 28.99 1.96
C TYR A 558 -13.27 28.62 2.59
N LYS A 559 -14.30 29.36 2.22
CA LYS A 559 -15.69 29.04 2.52
C LYS A 559 -16.31 28.24 1.36
N PRO A 560 -17.23 27.27 1.60
CA PRO A 560 -17.90 26.52 0.54
C PRO A 560 -18.80 27.39 -0.32
N PHE A 561 -19.26 26.83 -1.47
CA PHE A 561 -20.19 27.49 -2.41
C PHE A 561 -21.56 27.75 -1.81
#